data_68bfbd0ad989bbf0482db49371806ee9
#
_entry.id   68bfbd0ad989bbf0482db49371806ee9
#
_cell.length_a   1.000
_cell.length_b   1.000
_cell.length_c   1.000
_cell.angle_alpha   90.00
_cell.angle_beta   90.00
_cell.angle_gamma   90.00
#
_symmetry.space_group_name_H-M   'P 1'
#
loop_
_entity.id
_entity.type
_entity.pdbx_description
1 polymer ?
#
loop_
_entity_poly.entity_id
_entity_poly.type
_entity_poly.pdbx_seq_one_letter_code
_entity_poly.pdbx_strand_id
1 'polypeptide(L)'
;MPTLLALPRVGPQSAAQLVITAGENIDRIRSEAAFAKLTGTAPIPASPGKSSRMRLNRGGDRQANSALYMITIGRIQAHQPTIDYLARREHENFSKRDIIRCLKRYIARETYHALRTDLLTT
;
A
#
# COMPACT_ATOMS: atom_id res chain seq x y z
N MET A 1 -4.04 -5.18 17.21
CA MET A 1 -3.93 -4.36 16.01
C MET A 1 -4.98 -3.26 15.93
N PRO A 2 -5.20 -2.52 17.00
CA PRO A 2 -6.31 -1.57 17.01
C PRO A 2 -6.14 -0.44 15.99
N THR A 3 -4.91 0.06 15.82
CA THR A 3 -4.71 1.18 14.90
C THR A 3 -4.91 0.76 13.46
N LEU A 4 -4.37 -0.39 13.09
CA LEU A 4 -4.48 -0.91 11.71
C LEU A 4 -5.94 -1.19 11.35
N LEU A 5 -6.67 -1.86 12.24
CA LEU A 5 -8.05 -2.22 11.98
C LEU A 5 -8.99 -1.01 12.00
N ALA A 6 -8.56 0.11 12.57
CA ALA A 6 -9.35 1.33 12.58
C ALA A 6 -9.29 2.08 11.26
N LEU A 7 -8.35 1.76 10.39
CA LEU A 7 -8.25 2.42 9.09
C LEU A 7 -9.42 2.02 8.18
N PRO A 8 -9.87 2.93 7.31
CA PRO A 8 -11.01 2.63 6.44
C PRO A 8 -10.78 1.38 5.59
N ARG A 9 -11.74 0.49 5.62
CA ARG A 9 -11.81 -0.72 4.80
C ARG A 9 -10.66 -1.70 5.01
N VAL A 10 -9.97 -1.61 6.14
CA VAL A 10 -8.95 -2.59 6.51
C VAL A 10 -9.66 -3.69 7.30
N GLY A 11 -9.93 -4.80 6.63
CA GLY A 11 -10.57 -5.95 7.27
C GLY A 11 -9.56 -6.85 7.96
N PRO A 12 -10.07 -7.84 8.72
CA PRO A 12 -9.19 -8.73 9.48
C PRO A 12 -8.19 -9.50 8.60
N GLN A 13 -8.60 -9.93 7.43
CA GLN A 13 -7.73 -10.69 6.55
C GLN A 13 -6.58 -9.85 6.02
N SER A 14 -6.87 -8.64 5.55
CA SER A 14 -5.84 -7.73 5.07
C SER A 14 -4.91 -7.32 6.20
N ALA A 15 -5.47 -7.01 7.36
CA ALA A 15 -4.67 -6.65 8.53
C ALA A 15 -3.73 -7.79 8.94
N ALA A 16 -4.25 -9.02 8.96
CA ALA A 16 -3.44 -10.19 9.32
C ALA A 16 -2.27 -10.37 8.35
N GLN A 17 -2.54 -10.22 7.06
CA GLN A 17 -1.48 -10.37 6.07
C GLN A 17 -0.40 -9.31 6.22
N LEU A 18 -0.80 -8.06 6.48
CA LEU A 18 0.16 -6.99 6.66
C LEU A 18 0.99 -7.19 7.92
N VAL A 19 0.38 -7.70 8.99
CA VAL A 19 1.10 -8.00 10.22
C VAL A 19 2.12 -9.12 10.01
N ILE A 20 1.73 -10.17 9.29
CA ILE A 20 2.65 -11.26 8.98
C ILE A 20 3.83 -10.75 8.16
N THR A 21 3.57 -9.97 7.13
CA THR A 21 4.61 -9.41 6.28
C THR A 21 5.56 -8.53 7.09
N ALA A 22 5.02 -7.67 7.93
CA ALA A 22 5.83 -6.78 8.75
C ALA A 22 6.67 -7.56 9.76
N GLY A 23 6.08 -8.57 10.39
CA GLY A 23 6.79 -9.38 11.37
C GLY A 23 7.94 -10.17 10.77
N GLU A 24 7.77 -10.68 9.55
CA GLU A 24 8.80 -11.44 8.88
C GLU A 24 9.92 -10.57 8.32
N ASN A 25 9.70 -9.26 8.23
CA ASN A 25 10.63 -8.34 7.59
C ASN A 25 10.94 -7.13 8.46
N ILE A 26 10.89 -7.32 9.78
CA ILE A 26 11.01 -6.20 10.73
C ILE A 26 12.28 -5.38 10.51
N ASP A 27 13.38 -6.03 10.12
CA ASP A 27 14.64 -5.34 9.89
C ASP A 27 14.67 -4.58 8.57
N ARG A 28 13.74 -4.88 7.68
CA ARG A 28 13.70 -4.28 6.34
C ARG A 28 12.72 -3.14 6.22
N ILE A 29 11.84 -2.94 7.21
CA ILE A 29 10.78 -1.94 7.13
C ILE A 29 11.06 -0.76 8.06
N ARG A 30 12.25 -0.19 7.97
CA ARG A 30 12.67 0.91 8.84
C ARG A 30 12.12 2.27 8.41
N SER A 31 11.51 2.36 7.24
CA SER A 31 11.01 3.62 6.72
C SER A 31 9.82 3.36 5.81
N GLU A 32 9.07 4.42 5.53
CA GLU A 32 7.97 4.34 4.56
C GLU A 32 8.48 3.84 3.21
N ALA A 33 9.62 4.33 2.78
CA ALA A 33 10.19 3.93 1.50
C ALA A 33 10.53 2.45 1.46
N ALA A 34 11.09 1.93 2.55
CA ALA A 34 11.41 0.51 2.62
C ALA A 34 10.15 -0.35 2.60
N PHE A 35 9.12 0.07 3.31
CA PHE A 35 7.84 -0.65 3.31
C PHE A 35 7.20 -0.60 1.93
N ALA A 36 7.26 0.54 1.25
CA ALA A 36 6.73 0.66 -0.11
C ALA A 36 7.44 -0.29 -1.07
N LYS A 37 8.75 -0.42 -0.95
CA LYS A 37 9.50 -1.37 -1.78
C LYS A 37 9.08 -2.81 -1.48
N LEU A 38 8.95 -3.14 -0.21
CA LEU A 38 8.58 -4.50 0.19
C LEU A 38 7.20 -4.87 -0.34
N THR A 39 6.25 -3.95 -0.28
CA THR A 39 4.88 -4.21 -0.70
C THR A 39 4.65 -3.97 -2.19
N GLY A 40 5.67 -3.57 -2.92
CA GLY A 40 5.56 -3.34 -4.36
C GLY A 40 4.79 -2.08 -4.72
N THR A 41 4.72 -1.10 -3.81
CA THR A 41 3.99 0.15 -4.05
C THR A 41 4.90 1.35 -4.28
N ALA A 42 6.22 1.15 -4.24
CA ALA A 42 7.17 2.22 -4.50
C ALA A 42 7.03 2.69 -5.95
N PRO A 43 7.22 3.99 -6.19
CA PRO A 43 7.18 4.48 -7.57
C PRO A 43 8.30 3.85 -8.39
N ILE A 44 7.96 3.50 -9.62
CA ILE A 44 8.96 2.96 -10.55
C ILE A 44 9.70 4.14 -11.12
N PRO A 45 11.03 4.19 -10.99
CA PRO A 45 11.80 5.29 -11.59
C PRO A 45 11.54 5.36 -13.09
N ALA A 46 11.41 6.56 -13.62
CA ALA A 46 11.23 6.78 -15.03
C ALA A 46 12.57 6.63 -15.74
N SER A 47 13.18 5.48 -15.59
CA SER A 47 14.48 5.19 -16.15
C SER A 47 14.31 4.43 -17.47
N PRO A 48 15.10 4.73 -18.50
CA PRO A 48 15.08 3.93 -19.69
C PRO A 48 15.64 2.53 -19.49
N GLY A 49 16.18 2.23 -18.34
CA GLY A 49 16.72 0.92 -18.06
C GLY A 49 15.66 -0.14 -18.00
N LYS A 50 15.78 -1.14 -18.86
CA LYS A 50 14.77 -2.19 -18.96
C LYS A 50 14.70 -3.06 -17.72
N SER A 51 15.81 -3.23 -17.04
CA SER A 51 15.88 -4.14 -15.91
C SER A 51 15.28 -3.59 -14.63
N SER A 52 15.07 -2.27 -14.53
CA SER A 52 14.63 -1.67 -13.29
C SER A 52 13.25 -2.16 -12.86
N ARG A 53 12.30 -2.26 -13.78
CA ARG A 53 10.94 -2.70 -13.44
C ARG A 53 10.90 -4.15 -12.98
N MET A 54 11.75 -4.99 -13.55
CA MET A 54 11.80 -6.39 -13.16
C MET A 54 12.31 -6.57 -11.74
N ARG A 55 13.31 -5.79 -11.38
CA ARG A 55 13.87 -5.87 -10.03
C ARG A 55 12.89 -5.42 -8.98
N LEU A 56 12.11 -4.40 -9.26
CA LEU A 56 11.12 -3.92 -8.31
C LEU A 56 10.07 -4.98 -8.01
N ASN A 57 9.65 -5.72 -9.03
CA ASN A 57 8.65 -6.75 -8.84
C ASN A 57 9.18 -7.97 -8.10
N ARG A 58 10.47 -8.24 -8.22
CA ARG A 58 11.05 -9.41 -7.58
C ARG A 58 11.20 -9.27 -6.07
N GLY A 59 11.47 -8.07 -5.60
CA GLY A 59 11.69 -7.85 -4.19
C GLY A 59 10.44 -7.69 -3.37
N GLY A 60 9.28 -7.61 -4.02
CA GLY A 60 8.03 -7.32 -3.33
C GLY A 60 7.35 -8.55 -2.76
N ASP A 61 6.62 -8.34 -1.69
CA ASP A 61 5.75 -9.35 -1.10
C ASP A 61 4.42 -9.30 -1.82
N ARG A 62 4.14 -10.31 -2.62
CA ARG A 62 2.92 -10.36 -3.43
C ARG A 62 1.65 -10.38 -2.58
N GLN A 63 1.71 -11.06 -1.45
CA GLN A 63 0.54 -11.17 -0.59
C GLN A 63 0.24 -9.84 0.09
N ALA A 64 1.27 -9.12 0.51
CA ALA A 64 1.09 -7.78 1.06
C ALA A 64 0.57 -6.81 0.00
N ASN A 65 1.09 -6.90 -1.21
CA ASN A 65 0.61 -6.07 -2.32
C ASN A 65 -0.86 -6.35 -2.60
N SER A 66 -1.25 -7.61 -2.57
CA SER A 66 -2.64 -8.01 -2.77
C SER A 66 -3.53 -7.47 -1.66
N ALA A 67 -3.06 -7.52 -0.41
CA ALA A 67 -3.82 -6.96 0.71
C ALA A 67 -4.05 -5.46 0.52
N LEU A 68 -3.02 -4.73 0.11
CA LEU A 68 -3.17 -3.30 -0.15
C LEU A 68 -4.12 -3.03 -1.31
N TYR A 69 -4.08 -3.87 -2.33
CA TYR A 69 -5.00 -3.74 -3.46
C TYR A 69 -6.45 -3.95 -3.00
N MET A 70 -6.71 -4.95 -2.17
CA MET A 70 -8.06 -5.20 -1.67
C MET A 70 -8.58 -4.04 -0.84
N ILE A 71 -7.72 -3.44 -0.03
CA ILE A 71 -8.11 -2.25 0.73
C ILE A 71 -8.44 -1.11 -0.23
N THR A 72 -7.62 -0.93 -1.25
CA THR A 72 -7.84 0.12 -2.26
C THR A 72 -9.18 -0.04 -2.94
N ILE A 73 -9.48 -1.25 -3.41
CA ILE A 73 -10.76 -1.53 -4.09
C ILE A 73 -11.93 -1.32 -3.15
N GLY A 74 -11.80 -1.76 -1.90
CA GLY A 74 -12.87 -1.55 -0.91
C GLY A 74 -13.15 -0.06 -0.68
N ARG A 75 -12.10 0.76 -0.62
CA ARG A 75 -12.27 2.20 -0.45
C ARG A 75 -12.90 2.85 -1.67
N ILE A 76 -12.52 2.42 -2.87
CA ILE A 76 -13.12 2.94 -4.10
C ILE A 76 -14.62 2.67 -4.11
N GLN A 77 -15.05 1.56 -3.54
CA GLN A 77 -16.46 1.19 -3.52
C GLN A 77 -17.28 1.90 -2.45
N ALA A 78 -16.68 2.24 -1.31
CA ALA A 78 -17.48 2.64 -0.17
C ALA A 78 -16.93 3.79 0.67
N HIS A 79 -15.71 4.24 0.43
CA HIS A 79 -15.10 5.31 1.23
C HIS A 79 -15.17 6.61 0.47
N GLN A 80 -16.05 7.52 0.91
CA GLN A 80 -16.35 8.72 0.16
C GLN A 80 -15.14 9.58 -0.20
N PRO A 81 -14.19 9.85 0.72
CA PRO A 81 -13.00 10.62 0.32
C PRO A 81 -12.22 9.98 -0.81
N THR A 82 -12.16 8.64 -0.85
CA THR A 82 -11.47 7.92 -1.93
C THR A 82 -12.24 8.04 -3.23
N ILE A 83 -13.56 7.91 -3.16
CA ILE A 83 -14.43 8.05 -4.33
C ILE A 83 -14.26 9.44 -4.94
N ASP A 84 -14.25 10.47 -4.10
CA ASP A 84 -14.07 11.84 -4.55
C ASP A 84 -12.70 12.07 -5.18
N TYR A 85 -11.65 11.49 -4.58
CA TYR A 85 -10.31 11.56 -5.12
C TYR A 85 -10.23 10.91 -6.49
N LEU A 86 -10.83 9.73 -6.64
CA LEU A 86 -10.83 9.02 -7.92
C LEU A 86 -11.50 9.86 -9.01
N ALA A 87 -12.68 10.42 -8.69
CA ALA A 87 -13.42 11.24 -9.65
C ALA A 87 -12.62 12.47 -10.07
N ARG A 88 -11.97 13.12 -9.11
CA ARG A 88 -11.17 14.31 -9.39
C ARG A 88 -9.99 14.00 -10.31
N ARG A 89 -9.29 12.89 -10.03
CA ARG A 89 -8.13 12.52 -10.83
C ARG A 89 -8.53 12.06 -12.22
N GLU A 90 -9.65 11.38 -12.35
CA GLU A 90 -10.17 11.01 -13.67
C GLU A 90 -10.51 12.26 -14.48
N HIS A 91 -11.06 13.28 -13.83
CA HIS A 91 -11.34 14.55 -14.50
C HIS A 91 -10.06 15.22 -14.98
N GLU A 92 -8.95 14.99 -14.28
CA GLU A 92 -7.63 15.52 -14.66
C GLU A 92 -6.92 14.64 -15.69
N ASN A 93 -7.61 13.69 -16.28
CA ASN A 93 -7.10 12.80 -17.34
C ASN A 93 -6.10 11.76 -16.88
N PHE A 94 -6.06 11.45 -15.59
CA PHE A 94 -5.27 10.31 -15.12
C PHE A 94 -6.01 9.01 -15.41
N SER A 95 -5.27 7.98 -15.84
CA SER A 95 -5.90 6.68 -16.07
C SER A 95 -6.26 6.06 -14.72
N LYS A 96 -7.27 5.19 -14.73
CA LYS A 96 -7.68 4.50 -13.52
C LYS A 96 -6.53 3.69 -12.92
N ARG A 97 -5.72 3.09 -13.77
CA ARG A 97 -4.56 2.33 -13.35
C ARG A 97 -3.56 3.17 -12.56
N ASP A 98 -3.29 4.37 -13.04
CA ASP A 98 -2.37 5.29 -12.37
C ASP A 98 -2.95 5.77 -11.04
N ILE A 99 -4.25 6.03 -11.01
CA ILE A 99 -4.93 6.45 -9.80
C ILE A 99 -4.85 5.36 -8.73
N ILE A 100 -5.08 4.11 -9.12
CA ILE A 100 -4.99 2.98 -8.19
C ILE A 100 -3.57 2.85 -7.64
N ARG A 101 -2.55 3.06 -8.46
CA ARG A 101 -1.16 3.03 -7.99
C ARG A 101 -0.90 4.10 -6.94
N CYS A 102 -1.40 5.31 -7.18
CA CYS A 102 -1.24 6.40 -6.22
C CYS A 102 -1.97 6.10 -4.91
N LEU A 103 -3.18 5.54 -5.01
CA LEU A 103 -3.95 5.16 -3.83
C LEU A 103 -3.24 4.07 -3.03
N LYS A 104 -2.69 3.08 -3.70
CA LYS A 104 -1.97 2.01 -3.01
C LYS A 104 -0.76 2.56 -2.26
N ARG A 105 -0.03 3.50 -2.85
CA ARG A 105 1.10 4.13 -2.18
C ARG A 105 0.66 4.89 -0.94
N TYR A 106 -0.43 5.63 -1.06
CA TYR A 106 -0.98 6.35 0.08
C TYR A 106 -1.40 5.39 1.20
N ILE A 107 -2.09 4.33 0.84
CA ILE A 107 -2.55 3.33 1.80
C ILE A 107 -1.37 2.58 2.41
N ALA A 108 -0.34 2.31 1.63
CA ALA A 108 0.88 1.70 2.17
C ALA A 108 1.50 2.58 3.26
N ARG A 109 1.53 3.89 3.03
CA ARG A 109 2.04 4.82 4.04
C ARG A 109 1.19 4.80 5.29
N GLU A 110 -0.13 4.85 5.15
CA GLU A 110 -1.03 4.78 6.30
C GLU A 110 -0.83 3.49 7.09
N THR A 111 -0.81 2.37 6.37
CA THR A 111 -0.69 1.06 7.04
C THR A 111 0.67 0.89 7.68
N TYR A 112 1.72 1.45 7.08
CA TYR A 112 3.05 1.41 7.69
C TYR A 112 3.05 2.12 9.04
N HIS A 113 2.48 3.30 9.12
CA HIS A 113 2.44 4.04 10.38
C HIS A 113 1.55 3.36 11.40
N ALA A 114 0.43 2.77 10.98
CA ALA A 114 -0.43 2.01 11.87
C ALA A 114 0.29 0.78 12.41
N LEU A 115 1.03 0.07 11.55
CA LEU A 115 1.81 -1.09 11.97
C LEU A 115 2.88 -0.70 12.98
N ARG A 116 3.56 0.42 12.75
CA ARG A 116 4.55 0.90 13.70
C ARG A 116 3.93 1.16 15.06
N THR A 117 2.78 1.82 15.07
CA THR A 117 2.07 2.09 16.31
C THR A 117 1.70 0.80 17.04
N ASP A 118 1.15 -0.16 16.30
CA ASP A 118 0.65 -1.40 16.88
C ASP A 118 1.76 -2.36 17.30
N LEU A 119 2.86 -2.41 16.58
CA LEU A 119 3.93 -3.39 16.80
C LEU A 119 5.10 -2.85 17.62
N LEU A 120 5.38 -1.56 17.54
CA LEU A 120 6.60 -1.00 18.11
C LEU A 120 6.38 -0.14 19.35
N THR A 121 5.15 0.14 19.71
CA THR A 121 4.83 0.91 20.92
C THR A 121 4.23 0.01 21.97
N THR A 122 5.00 -0.91 22.43
CA THR A 122 4.58 -1.75 23.55
C THR A 122 5.35 -1.40 24.81
#